data_6e4c193395a733c12360b0b187e666ad
#
_entry.id   6e4c193395a733c12360b0b187e666ad
#
_cell.length_a   1.000
_cell.length_b   1.000
_cell.length_c   1.000
_cell.angle_alpha   90.00
_cell.angle_beta   90.00
_cell.angle_gamma   90.00
#
_symmetry.space_group_name_H-M   'P 1'
#
loop_
_entity.id
_entity.type
_entity.pdbx_description
1 polymer ?
#
loop_
_entity_poly.entity_id
_entity_poly.type
_entity_poly.pdbx_seq_one_letter_code
_entity_poly.pdbx_strand_id
1 'polypeptide(L)'
;QFLSLAEAACADMDGEAPVIIEVPDDQASFPASGRHQTYENLLATGDPDFSWHMPEDEWESLSLNYTSGTTGRPKGVVCHHRGAYLMTMGTVVSWQMTLRPVFMAIVPLFHCNGWNHTWMMPLLGGTLVCCRDITASAIYNAIADENVGYFGGAPIVLNMLVNAKDNERRDFENVVEVFTAGAPPAPATLSKIEKLGFNVTQVYGLTETYGHVTECVWDDTRWGDANEDMRAAI
;
A
#
# COMPACT_ATOMS: atom_id res chain seq x y z
N GLN A 1 -20.69 -1.04 2.11
CA GLN A 1 -20.63 -1.15 0.64
C GLN A 1 -20.82 -2.59 0.17
N PHE A 2 -20.12 -3.57 0.74
CA PHE A 2 -20.11 -4.97 0.29
C PHE A 2 -20.98 -5.91 1.14
N LEU A 3 -21.84 -5.38 2.02
CA LEU A 3 -22.59 -6.18 2.98
C LEU A 3 -23.46 -7.25 2.33
N SER A 4 -24.26 -6.86 1.33
CA SER A 4 -25.14 -7.82 0.62
C SER A 4 -24.38 -8.92 -0.12
N LEU A 5 -23.18 -8.60 -0.63
CA LEU A 5 -22.30 -9.59 -1.27
C LEU A 5 -21.72 -10.55 -0.22
N ALA A 6 -21.29 -10.05 0.93
CA ALA A 6 -20.80 -10.87 2.03
C ALA A 6 -21.88 -11.80 2.58
N GLU A 7 -23.11 -11.28 2.79
CA GLU A 7 -24.25 -12.09 3.24
C GLU A 7 -24.59 -13.20 2.23
N ALA A 8 -24.60 -12.87 0.93
CA ALA A 8 -24.86 -13.86 -0.11
C ALA A 8 -23.76 -14.94 -0.15
N ALA A 9 -22.49 -14.54 -0.04
CA ALA A 9 -21.38 -15.48 0.02
C ALA A 9 -21.45 -16.38 1.24
N CYS A 10 -21.78 -15.84 2.42
CA CYS A 10 -21.96 -16.63 3.64
C CYS A 10 -23.13 -17.62 3.51
N ALA A 11 -24.22 -17.22 2.86
CA ALA A 11 -25.39 -18.10 2.64
C ALA A 11 -25.11 -19.25 1.67
N ASP A 12 -24.11 -19.10 0.78
CA ASP A 12 -23.73 -20.12 -0.21
C ASP A 12 -22.59 -21.04 0.27
N MET A 13 -22.13 -20.84 1.52
CA MET A 13 -21.06 -21.67 2.09
C MET A 13 -21.58 -22.99 2.66
N ASP A 14 -20.83 -24.06 2.42
CA ASP A 14 -20.99 -25.32 3.14
C ASP A 14 -20.30 -25.20 4.53
N GLY A 15 -21.07 -25.34 5.61
CA GLY A 15 -20.56 -25.32 6.98
C GLY A 15 -20.88 -24.05 7.74
N GLU A 16 -20.10 -23.75 8.78
CA GLU A 16 -20.32 -22.58 9.63
C GLU A 16 -19.80 -21.32 8.95
N ALA A 17 -20.71 -20.38 8.70
CA ALA A 17 -20.36 -19.11 8.08
C ALA A 17 -19.57 -18.21 9.06
N PRO A 18 -18.62 -17.40 8.57
CA PRO A 18 -17.90 -16.43 9.40
C PRO A 18 -18.84 -15.34 9.93
N VAL A 19 -18.48 -14.76 11.08
CA VAL A 19 -19.21 -13.65 11.66
C VAL A 19 -18.95 -12.39 10.81
N ILE A 20 -20.02 -11.73 10.39
CA ILE A 20 -19.94 -10.45 9.68
C ILE A 20 -19.88 -9.32 10.70
N ILE A 21 -18.84 -8.50 10.61
CA ILE A 21 -18.70 -7.26 11.40
C ILE A 21 -18.78 -6.06 10.44
N GLU A 22 -19.73 -5.16 10.73
CA GLU A 22 -19.89 -3.94 9.94
C GLU A 22 -18.95 -2.86 10.43
N VAL A 23 -18.30 -2.17 9.48
CA VAL A 23 -17.55 -0.94 9.73
C VAL A 23 -18.36 0.22 9.11
N PRO A 24 -19.24 0.89 9.89
CA PRO A 24 -19.97 2.05 9.39
C PRO A 24 -19.02 3.18 9.04
N ASP A 25 -19.37 3.95 8.02
CA ASP A 25 -18.59 5.10 7.58
C ASP A 25 -19.53 6.26 7.23
N ASP A 26 -19.64 7.20 8.15
CA ASP A 26 -20.54 8.35 8.00
C ASP A 26 -20.13 9.27 6.84
N GLN A 27 -18.81 9.35 6.54
CA GLN A 27 -18.31 10.17 5.44
C GLN A 27 -18.58 9.53 4.06
N ALA A 28 -18.65 8.20 4.01
CA ALA A 28 -18.96 7.48 2.78
C ALA A 28 -20.45 7.18 2.62
N SER A 29 -21.31 7.69 3.49
CA SER A 29 -22.75 7.42 3.50
C SER A 29 -23.09 5.92 3.58
N PHE A 30 -22.31 5.15 4.33
CA PHE A 30 -22.55 3.75 4.65
C PHE A 30 -22.87 3.57 6.13
N PRO A 31 -24.12 3.87 6.55
CA PRO A 31 -24.54 3.65 7.94
C PRO A 31 -24.58 2.16 8.26
N ALA A 32 -24.54 1.83 9.56
CA ALA A 32 -24.76 0.47 10.02
C ALA A 32 -26.13 -0.03 9.57
N SER A 33 -26.21 -1.28 9.11
CA SER A 33 -27.46 -1.89 8.67
C SER A 33 -28.39 -2.26 9.84
N GLY A 34 -27.83 -2.40 11.03
CA GLY A 34 -28.50 -2.91 12.23
C GLY A 34 -28.72 -4.43 12.24
N ARG A 35 -28.19 -5.15 11.23
CA ARG A 35 -28.35 -6.62 11.13
C ARG A 35 -27.18 -7.39 11.72
N HIS A 36 -26.01 -6.77 11.79
CA HIS A 36 -24.79 -7.37 12.31
C HIS A 36 -24.14 -6.49 13.38
N GLN A 37 -23.20 -7.06 14.11
CA GLN A 37 -22.40 -6.32 15.08
C GLN A 37 -21.51 -5.30 14.34
N THR A 38 -21.39 -4.10 14.90
CA THR A 38 -20.45 -3.10 14.37
C THR A 38 -19.04 -3.32 14.94
N TYR A 39 -18.04 -2.81 14.23
CA TYR A 39 -16.64 -2.84 14.67
C TYR A 39 -16.48 -2.18 16.07
N GLU A 40 -17.09 -1.03 16.30
CA GLU A 40 -17.00 -0.32 17.58
C GLU A 40 -17.62 -1.14 18.73
N ASN A 41 -18.73 -1.81 18.47
CA ASN A 41 -19.35 -2.69 19.46
C ASN A 41 -18.47 -3.91 19.76
N LEU A 42 -17.81 -4.48 18.73
CA LEU A 42 -16.85 -5.58 18.92
C LEU A 42 -15.64 -5.11 19.74
N LEU A 43 -15.08 -3.95 19.38
CA LEU A 43 -13.93 -3.37 20.07
C LEU A 43 -14.23 -3.11 21.56
N ALA A 44 -15.42 -2.65 21.88
CA ALA A 44 -15.85 -2.42 23.27
C ALA A 44 -15.90 -3.69 24.13
N THR A 45 -15.90 -4.87 23.52
CA THR A 45 -15.86 -6.16 24.23
C THR A 45 -14.44 -6.71 24.39
N GLY A 46 -13.45 -6.02 23.83
CA GLY A 46 -12.03 -6.44 23.89
C GLY A 46 -11.47 -6.31 25.31
N ASP A 47 -10.52 -7.17 25.63
CA ASP A 47 -9.75 -7.11 26.87
C ASP A 47 -8.52 -6.20 26.66
N PRO A 48 -8.42 -5.04 27.33
CA PRO A 48 -7.28 -4.15 27.20
C PRO A 48 -5.98 -4.76 27.74
N ASP A 49 -6.07 -5.74 28.63
CA ASP A 49 -4.94 -6.43 29.24
C ASP A 49 -4.63 -7.77 28.54
N PHE A 50 -5.15 -7.99 27.34
CA PHE A 50 -4.94 -9.21 26.57
C PHE A 50 -3.46 -9.50 26.37
N SER A 51 -3.04 -10.70 26.75
CA SER A 51 -1.66 -11.16 26.51
C SER A 51 -1.50 -11.62 25.05
N TRP A 52 -0.61 -10.97 24.34
CA TRP A 52 -0.32 -11.32 22.96
C TRP A 52 0.26 -12.73 22.81
N HIS A 53 -0.34 -13.51 21.94
CA HIS A 53 0.20 -14.81 21.53
C HIS A 53 1.19 -14.60 20.39
N MET A 54 2.47 -14.88 20.68
CA MET A 54 3.48 -14.92 19.62
C MET A 54 3.34 -16.26 18.88
N PRO A 55 3.59 -16.29 17.55
CA PRO A 55 3.59 -17.53 16.81
C PRO A 55 4.64 -18.50 17.39
N GLU A 56 4.28 -19.77 17.58
CA GLU A 56 5.21 -20.80 18.04
C GLU A 56 6.20 -21.19 16.94
N ASP A 57 5.73 -21.13 15.69
CA ASP A 57 6.53 -21.35 14.48
C ASP A 57 6.40 -20.17 13.53
N GLU A 58 7.51 -19.57 13.11
CA GLU A 58 7.54 -18.47 12.15
C GLU A 58 7.00 -18.83 10.75
N TRP A 59 6.78 -20.10 10.47
CA TRP A 59 6.13 -20.61 9.26
C TRP A 59 4.60 -20.63 9.36
N GLU A 60 4.03 -20.31 10.50
CA GLU A 60 2.59 -20.15 10.63
C GLU A 60 2.05 -19.06 9.69
N SER A 61 0.79 -19.22 9.28
CA SER A 61 0.12 -18.31 8.36
C SER A 61 -0.12 -16.97 9.03
N LEU A 62 0.32 -15.89 8.39
CA LEU A 62 0.04 -14.51 8.79
C LEU A 62 -1.17 -13.95 8.06
N SER A 63 -1.22 -14.15 6.75
CA SER A 63 -2.27 -13.58 5.90
C SER A 63 -2.58 -14.46 4.70
N LEU A 64 -3.81 -14.32 4.19
CA LEU A 64 -4.29 -14.94 2.95
C LEU A 64 -4.68 -13.83 1.97
N ASN A 65 -3.97 -13.73 0.86
CA ASN A 65 -4.24 -12.77 -0.20
C ASN A 65 -4.70 -13.49 -1.47
N TYR A 66 -5.73 -12.97 -2.13
CA TYR A 66 -6.24 -13.57 -3.36
C TYR A 66 -5.70 -12.85 -4.59
N THR A 67 -5.31 -13.64 -5.60
CA THR A 67 -5.00 -13.15 -6.94
C THR A 67 -6.13 -13.53 -7.91
N SER A 68 -6.31 -12.76 -8.99
CA SER A 68 -7.32 -13.06 -10.02
C SER A 68 -7.06 -14.38 -10.76
N GLY A 69 -5.82 -14.89 -10.69
CA GLY A 69 -5.40 -16.11 -11.36
C GLY A 69 -5.38 -15.98 -12.89
N THR A 70 -4.34 -16.48 -13.53
CA THR A 70 -4.22 -16.51 -15.02
C THR A 70 -5.19 -17.47 -15.68
N THR A 71 -5.75 -18.41 -14.92
CA THR A 71 -6.70 -19.46 -15.38
C THR A 71 -8.16 -19.12 -15.12
N GLY A 72 -8.47 -17.90 -14.69
CA GLY A 72 -9.84 -17.41 -14.43
C GLY A 72 -10.42 -17.81 -13.08
N ARG A 73 -9.75 -18.64 -12.28
CA ARG A 73 -10.15 -18.92 -10.89
C ARG A 73 -9.24 -18.17 -9.93
N PRO A 74 -9.80 -17.45 -8.94
CA PRO A 74 -9.00 -16.81 -7.89
C PRO A 74 -8.15 -17.84 -7.14
N LYS A 75 -6.91 -17.45 -6.81
CA LYS A 75 -5.97 -18.27 -6.03
C LYS A 75 -5.66 -17.60 -4.72
N GLY A 76 -5.76 -18.34 -3.62
CA GLY A 76 -5.33 -17.90 -2.31
C GLY A 76 -3.83 -18.09 -2.15
N VAL A 77 -3.13 -17.01 -1.83
CA VAL A 77 -1.70 -17.02 -1.49
C VAL A 77 -1.57 -16.84 0.01
N VAL A 78 -1.05 -17.87 0.68
CA VAL A 78 -0.79 -17.84 2.11
C VAL A 78 0.60 -17.27 2.34
N CYS A 79 0.68 -16.18 3.10
CA CYS A 79 1.92 -15.59 3.55
C CYS A 79 2.17 -15.97 5.00
N HIS A 80 3.41 -16.27 5.37
CA HIS A 80 3.80 -16.68 6.70
C HIS A 80 4.61 -15.58 7.42
N HIS A 81 4.68 -15.64 8.75
CA HIS A 81 5.34 -14.62 9.57
C HIS A 81 6.80 -14.36 9.17
N ARG A 82 7.58 -15.42 8.93
CA ARG A 82 8.96 -15.32 8.46
C ARG A 82 9.07 -14.53 7.16
N GLY A 83 8.22 -14.83 6.17
CA GLY A 83 8.22 -14.17 4.86
C GLY A 83 7.91 -12.68 4.98
N ALA A 84 6.89 -12.34 5.76
CA ALA A 84 6.50 -10.94 6.01
C ALA A 84 7.63 -10.17 6.72
N TYR A 85 8.26 -10.76 7.74
CA TYR A 85 9.38 -10.15 8.45
C TYR A 85 10.58 -9.90 7.53
N LEU A 86 11.03 -10.93 6.81
CA LEU A 86 12.21 -10.82 5.93
C LEU A 86 11.96 -9.84 4.77
N MET A 87 10.76 -9.84 4.18
CA MET A 87 10.41 -8.90 3.12
C MET A 87 10.36 -7.47 3.66
N THR A 88 9.78 -7.26 4.84
CA THR A 88 9.76 -5.94 5.49
C THR A 88 11.18 -5.41 5.72
N MET A 89 12.06 -6.23 6.29
CA MET A 89 13.46 -5.85 6.51
C MET A 89 14.20 -5.58 5.19
N GLY A 90 14.00 -6.45 4.18
CA GLY A 90 14.57 -6.27 2.85
C GLY A 90 14.11 -4.96 2.20
N THR A 91 12.82 -4.64 2.28
CA THR A 91 12.25 -3.41 1.75
C THR A 91 12.82 -2.17 2.43
N VAL A 92 12.93 -2.17 3.76
CA VAL A 92 13.54 -1.05 4.50
C VAL A 92 14.98 -0.79 4.03
N VAL A 93 15.76 -1.85 3.81
CA VAL A 93 17.16 -1.74 3.35
C VAL A 93 17.22 -1.27 1.89
N SER A 94 16.47 -1.91 0.99
CA SER A 94 16.54 -1.61 -0.44
C SER A 94 16.00 -0.23 -0.78
N TRP A 95 14.93 0.21 -0.09
CA TRP A 95 14.37 1.56 -0.25
C TRP A 95 15.10 2.62 0.59
N GLN A 96 16.19 2.24 1.27
CA GLN A 96 17.01 3.13 2.08
C GLN A 96 16.18 3.99 3.05
N MET A 97 15.16 3.38 3.64
CA MET A 97 14.22 4.10 4.51
C MET A 97 14.91 4.56 5.80
N THR A 98 14.71 5.81 6.15
CA THR A 98 15.21 6.39 7.40
C THR A 98 14.30 6.04 8.59
N LEU A 99 14.79 6.29 9.80
CA LEU A 99 13.95 6.22 11.00
C LEU A 99 12.88 7.31 10.99
N ARG A 100 11.71 6.98 11.51
CA ARG A 100 10.55 7.86 11.65
C ARG A 100 10.08 8.44 10.31
N PRO A 101 9.94 7.62 9.26
CA PRO A 101 9.44 8.09 7.98
C PRO A 101 7.98 8.49 8.09
N VAL A 102 7.54 9.40 7.22
CA VAL A 102 6.12 9.67 7.01
C VAL A 102 5.73 9.04 5.68
N PHE A 103 4.91 8.01 5.74
CA PHE A 103 4.49 7.20 4.58
C PHE A 103 3.00 7.37 4.32
N MET A 104 2.61 7.66 3.08
CA MET A 104 1.19 7.74 2.70
C MET A 104 0.69 6.40 2.18
N ALA A 105 -0.38 5.90 2.80
CA ALA A 105 -1.04 4.65 2.45
C ALA A 105 -1.98 4.83 1.26
N ILE A 106 -1.46 4.69 0.04
CA ILE A 106 -2.23 4.68 -1.21
C ILE A 106 -2.51 3.24 -1.64
N VAL A 107 -1.51 2.35 -1.52
CA VAL A 107 -1.66 0.94 -1.89
C VAL A 107 -2.66 0.27 -0.95
N PRO A 108 -3.74 -0.36 -1.49
CA PRO A 108 -4.71 -1.06 -0.66
C PRO A 108 -4.10 -2.21 0.13
N LEU A 109 -4.61 -2.46 1.34
CA LEU A 109 -4.12 -3.53 2.22
C LEU A 109 -4.32 -4.95 1.65
N PHE A 110 -5.21 -5.13 0.68
CA PHE A 110 -5.38 -6.40 -0.01
C PHE A 110 -4.30 -6.69 -1.07
N HIS A 111 -3.39 -5.75 -1.36
CA HIS A 111 -2.20 -5.97 -2.19
C HIS A 111 -0.98 -6.14 -1.29
N CYS A 112 -0.56 -7.40 -1.07
CA CYS A 112 0.58 -7.77 -0.22
C CYS A 112 0.63 -6.96 1.08
N ASN A 113 -0.52 -6.86 1.76
CA ASN A 113 -0.74 -6.08 2.96
C ASN A 113 -0.21 -4.64 2.86
N GLY A 114 -0.53 -4.00 1.71
CA GLY A 114 -0.13 -2.63 1.44
C GLY A 114 1.36 -2.48 1.18
N TRP A 115 1.98 -3.45 0.47
CA TRP A 115 3.43 -3.48 0.20
C TRP A 115 4.26 -3.31 1.47
N ASN A 116 3.90 -4.05 2.50
CA ASN A 116 4.60 -4.11 3.80
C ASN A 116 4.60 -2.81 4.63
N HIS A 117 4.01 -1.71 4.19
CA HIS A 117 4.07 -0.46 4.97
C HIS A 117 3.39 -0.58 6.34
N THR A 118 2.42 -1.47 6.49
CA THR A 118 1.80 -1.79 7.79
C THR A 118 2.78 -2.37 8.82
N TRP A 119 3.83 -3.04 8.35
CA TRP A 119 4.88 -3.60 9.18
C TRP A 119 6.09 -2.67 9.28
N MET A 120 6.43 -1.96 8.18
CA MET A 120 7.55 -1.03 8.16
C MET A 120 7.35 0.15 9.11
N MET A 121 6.14 0.70 9.19
CA MET A 121 5.91 1.88 10.03
C MET A 121 6.12 1.60 11.52
N PRO A 122 5.54 0.54 12.14
CA PRO A 122 5.89 0.17 13.51
C PRO A 122 7.37 -0.13 13.71
N LEU A 123 8.00 -0.84 12.76
CA LEU A 123 9.42 -1.18 12.84
C LEU A 123 10.33 0.06 12.91
N LEU A 124 10.01 1.09 12.13
CA LEU A 124 10.82 2.32 12.02
C LEU A 124 10.36 3.45 12.97
N GLY A 125 9.29 3.23 13.73
CA GLY A 125 8.64 4.28 14.51
C GLY A 125 8.09 5.41 13.62
N GLY A 126 7.65 5.05 12.42
CA GLY A 126 7.16 5.96 11.39
C GLY A 126 5.69 6.35 11.58
N THR A 127 5.24 7.29 10.75
CA THR A 127 3.85 7.74 10.68
C THR A 127 3.20 7.23 9.40
N LEU A 128 2.01 6.65 9.52
CA LEU A 128 1.20 6.24 8.38
C LEU A 128 0.07 7.26 8.16
N VAL A 129 0.15 7.98 7.04
CA VAL A 129 -0.90 8.92 6.61
C VAL A 129 -1.90 8.16 5.74
N CYS A 130 -3.12 7.98 6.24
CA CYS A 130 -4.18 7.29 5.51
C CYS A 130 -4.79 8.21 4.46
N CYS A 131 -4.85 7.74 3.21
CA CYS A 131 -5.44 8.46 2.09
C CYS A 131 -6.80 7.84 1.74
N ARG A 132 -7.90 8.55 2.07
CA ARG A 132 -9.25 8.08 1.77
C ARG A 132 -9.56 8.18 0.28
N ASP A 133 -9.29 9.34 -0.30
CA ASP A 133 -9.57 9.65 -1.70
C ASP A 133 -8.26 9.82 -2.47
N ILE A 134 -7.98 8.91 -3.38
CA ILE A 134 -6.77 8.97 -4.19
C ILE A 134 -6.99 9.97 -5.32
N THR A 135 -6.74 11.24 -5.03
CA THR A 135 -6.79 12.37 -5.97
C THR A 135 -5.48 13.15 -5.92
N ALA A 136 -5.15 13.87 -6.99
CA ALA A 136 -3.95 14.70 -7.02
C ALA A 136 -3.95 15.72 -5.87
N SER A 137 -5.06 16.40 -5.64
CA SER A 137 -5.19 17.39 -4.56
C SER A 137 -4.96 16.77 -3.18
N ALA A 138 -5.54 15.59 -2.90
CA ALA A 138 -5.34 14.91 -1.62
C ALA A 138 -3.89 14.51 -1.39
N ILE A 139 -3.20 14.02 -2.43
CA ILE A 139 -1.79 13.63 -2.35
C ILE A 139 -0.91 14.87 -2.13
N TYR A 140 -1.06 15.93 -2.92
CA TYR A 140 -0.27 17.15 -2.75
C TYR A 140 -0.52 17.81 -1.40
N ASN A 141 -1.76 17.82 -0.90
CA ASN A 141 -2.08 18.34 0.42
C ASN A 141 -1.40 17.51 1.52
N ALA A 142 -1.48 16.18 1.47
CA ALA A 142 -0.84 15.32 2.45
C ALA A 142 0.70 15.49 2.46
N ILE A 143 1.32 15.64 1.28
CA ILE A 143 2.76 15.91 1.20
C ILE A 143 3.11 17.24 1.90
N ALA A 144 2.35 18.30 1.61
CA ALA A 144 2.64 19.62 2.12
C ALA A 144 2.28 19.80 3.61
N ASP A 145 1.16 19.19 4.06
CA ASP A 145 0.64 19.39 5.43
C ASP A 145 1.23 18.40 6.43
N GLU A 146 1.49 17.14 6.00
CA GLU A 146 1.94 16.05 6.87
C GLU A 146 3.42 15.68 6.65
N ASN A 147 4.13 16.38 5.76
CA ASN A 147 5.52 16.08 5.39
C ASN A 147 5.72 14.64 4.88
N VAL A 148 4.79 14.14 4.08
CA VAL A 148 4.92 12.83 3.46
C VAL A 148 6.18 12.76 2.63
N GLY A 149 7.07 11.82 2.95
CA GLY A 149 8.31 11.57 2.22
C GLY A 149 8.29 10.31 1.37
N TYR A 150 7.30 9.44 1.57
CA TYR A 150 7.24 8.14 0.90
C TYR A 150 5.81 7.74 0.56
N PHE A 151 5.60 7.16 -0.61
CA PHE A 151 4.39 6.39 -0.92
C PHE A 151 4.62 5.37 -2.03
N GLY A 152 3.75 4.35 -2.10
CA GLY A 152 3.68 3.42 -3.20
C GLY A 152 2.44 3.66 -4.05
N GLY A 153 2.51 3.40 -5.37
CA GLY A 153 1.34 3.54 -6.22
C GLY A 153 1.53 2.92 -7.61
N ALA A 154 0.42 2.57 -8.26
CA ALA A 154 0.43 2.16 -9.66
C ALA A 154 0.74 3.36 -10.58
N PRO A 155 1.21 3.14 -11.83
CA PRO A 155 1.53 4.21 -12.78
C PRO A 155 0.40 5.21 -13.04
N ILE A 156 -0.84 4.81 -12.84
CA ILE A 156 -2.00 5.72 -12.95
C ILE A 156 -1.94 6.86 -11.92
N VAL A 157 -1.37 6.62 -10.74
CA VAL A 157 -1.18 7.65 -9.71
C VAL A 157 -0.16 8.68 -10.19
N LEU A 158 0.97 8.23 -10.79
CA LEU A 158 1.96 9.12 -11.38
C LEU A 158 1.36 9.98 -12.49
N ASN A 159 0.60 9.36 -13.38
CA ASN A 159 -0.09 10.07 -14.46
C ASN A 159 -1.07 11.13 -13.92
N MET A 160 -1.79 10.83 -12.86
CA MET A 160 -2.71 11.76 -12.21
C MET A 160 -1.95 12.96 -11.64
N LEU A 161 -0.82 12.75 -10.95
CA LEU A 161 0.00 13.82 -10.37
C LEU A 161 0.62 14.71 -11.46
N VAL A 162 1.15 14.11 -12.53
CA VAL A 162 1.74 14.85 -13.67
C VAL A 162 0.70 15.73 -14.38
N ASN A 163 -0.55 15.27 -14.47
CA ASN A 163 -1.63 15.98 -15.15
C ASN A 163 -2.51 16.80 -14.19
N ALA A 164 -2.12 16.93 -12.93
CA ALA A 164 -2.83 17.74 -11.96
C ALA A 164 -2.87 19.21 -12.41
N LYS A 165 -4.00 19.88 -12.18
CA LYS A 165 -4.17 21.31 -12.45
C LYS A 165 -3.39 22.13 -11.41
N ASP A 166 -3.08 23.37 -11.73
CA ASP A 166 -2.32 24.25 -10.82
C ASP A 166 -3.00 24.43 -9.46
N ASN A 167 -4.33 24.48 -9.44
CA ASN A 167 -5.11 24.59 -8.19
C ASN A 167 -5.20 23.28 -7.38
N GLU A 168 -4.73 22.15 -7.91
CA GLU A 168 -4.65 20.86 -7.25
C GLU A 168 -3.26 20.58 -6.69
N ARG A 169 -2.26 21.39 -7.12
CA ARG A 169 -0.87 21.25 -6.69
C ARG A 169 -0.56 22.12 -5.49
N ARG A 170 0.41 21.67 -4.72
CA ARG A 170 1.04 22.46 -3.65
C ARG A 170 2.53 22.29 -3.75
N ASP A 171 3.25 23.34 -3.38
CA ASP A 171 4.71 23.30 -3.28
C ASP A 171 5.13 22.53 -2.03
N PHE A 172 6.23 21.82 -2.13
CA PHE A 172 6.90 21.11 -1.03
C PHE A 172 8.42 21.15 -1.26
N GLU A 173 9.19 21.11 -0.19
CA GLU A 173 10.64 21.29 -0.26
C GLU A 173 11.40 19.95 -0.34
N ASN A 174 10.83 18.89 0.23
CA ASN A 174 11.48 17.58 0.31
C ASN A 174 11.24 16.78 -0.96
N VAL A 175 12.26 16.02 -1.42
CA VAL A 175 12.05 14.99 -2.45
C VAL A 175 11.16 13.90 -1.88
N VAL A 176 10.14 13.52 -2.64
CA VAL A 176 9.20 12.45 -2.26
C VAL A 176 9.58 11.17 -3.00
N GLU A 177 9.93 10.14 -2.25
CA GLU A 177 10.25 8.82 -2.78
C GLU A 177 8.98 8.06 -3.18
N VAL A 178 8.87 7.66 -4.43
CA VAL A 178 7.70 6.98 -4.96
C VAL A 178 8.07 5.62 -5.52
N PHE A 179 7.42 4.58 -5.01
CA PHE A 179 7.61 3.22 -5.49
C PHE A 179 6.44 2.82 -6.38
N THR A 180 6.73 2.43 -7.62
CA THR A 180 5.69 2.07 -8.59
C THR A 180 5.83 0.64 -9.06
N ALA A 181 4.69 -0.06 -9.15
CA ALA A 181 4.62 -1.44 -9.60
C ALA A 181 3.31 -1.73 -10.35
N GLY A 182 3.17 -2.97 -10.82
CA GLY A 182 2.00 -3.47 -11.55
C GLY A 182 2.11 -3.29 -13.06
N ALA A 183 2.77 -2.23 -13.52
CA ALA A 183 3.16 -2.00 -14.91
C ALA A 183 4.33 -1.01 -14.96
N PRO A 184 5.15 -1.00 -16.03
CA PRO A 184 6.16 0.03 -16.21
C PRO A 184 5.49 1.39 -16.49
N PRO A 185 5.93 2.47 -15.81
CA PRO A 185 5.49 3.82 -16.14
C PRO A 185 6.02 4.25 -17.51
N ALA A 186 5.29 5.12 -18.21
CA ALA A 186 5.76 5.66 -19.47
C ALA A 186 6.98 6.59 -19.24
N PRO A 187 8.04 6.53 -20.08
CA PRO A 187 9.22 7.39 -19.96
C PRO A 187 8.88 8.88 -19.86
N ALA A 188 7.93 9.35 -20.66
CA ALA A 188 7.47 10.74 -20.61
C ALA A 188 6.80 11.12 -19.28
N THR A 189 6.20 10.17 -18.56
CA THR A 189 5.65 10.39 -17.22
C THR A 189 6.77 10.50 -16.20
N LEU A 190 7.79 9.63 -16.28
CA LEU A 190 8.97 9.66 -15.40
C LEU A 190 9.69 11.01 -15.48
N SER A 191 10.06 11.45 -16.68
CA SER A 191 10.74 12.73 -16.88
C SER A 191 9.94 13.94 -16.36
N LYS A 192 8.61 13.89 -16.42
CA LYS A 192 7.76 14.97 -15.90
C LYS A 192 7.61 14.94 -14.38
N ILE A 193 7.45 13.75 -13.79
CA ILE A 193 7.19 13.61 -12.36
C ILE A 193 8.44 13.97 -11.54
N GLU A 194 9.64 13.64 -12.03
CA GLU A 194 10.91 14.03 -11.42
C GLU A 194 11.04 15.56 -11.29
N LYS A 195 10.63 16.30 -12.32
CA LYS A 195 10.62 17.79 -12.31
C LYS A 195 9.66 18.38 -11.30
N LEU A 196 8.72 17.58 -10.80
CA LEU A 196 7.76 17.98 -9.76
C LEU A 196 8.25 17.62 -8.34
N GLY A 197 9.49 17.13 -8.18
CA GLY A 197 10.07 16.82 -6.87
C GLY A 197 9.85 15.38 -6.40
N PHE A 198 9.47 14.47 -7.29
CA PHE A 198 9.30 13.04 -6.97
C PHE A 198 10.47 12.24 -7.52
N ASN A 199 11.01 11.33 -6.70
CA ASN A 199 11.98 10.34 -7.13
C ASN A 199 11.27 8.99 -7.28
N VAL A 200 11.25 8.43 -8.50
CA VAL A 200 10.45 7.24 -8.81
C VAL A 200 11.34 6.02 -8.98
N THR A 201 11.11 5.03 -8.15
CA THR A 201 11.72 3.69 -8.29
C THR A 201 10.67 2.70 -8.78
N GLN A 202 10.91 2.09 -9.94
CA GLN A 202 10.08 0.99 -10.41
C GLN A 202 10.48 -0.29 -9.72
N VAL A 203 9.48 -1.02 -9.20
CA VAL A 203 9.68 -2.31 -8.56
C VAL A 203 8.84 -3.39 -9.23
N TYR A 204 9.32 -4.63 -9.21
CA TYR A 204 8.58 -5.79 -9.67
C TYR A 204 8.47 -6.82 -8.58
N GLY A 205 7.28 -7.33 -8.38
CA GLY A 205 6.96 -8.41 -7.46
C GLY A 205 5.59 -8.99 -7.73
N LEU A 206 5.25 -10.05 -7.01
CA LEU A 206 3.99 -10.78 -7.10
C LEU A 206 3.39 -10.92 -5.70
N THR A 207 2.14 -11.30 -5.63
CA THR A 207 1.53 -11.70 -4.35
C THR A 207 2.27 -12.88 -3.73
N GLU A 208 2.71 -13.81 -4.58
CA GLU A 208 3.45 -15.02 -4.20
C GLU A 208 4.85 -14.73 -3.65
N THR A 209 5.42 -13.56 -3.93
CA THR A 209 6.69 -13.10 -3.35
C THR A 209 6.51 -12.20 -2.14
N TYR A 210 5.26 -11.87 -1.79
CA TYR A 210 4.84 -10.98 -0.70
C TYR A 210 5.37 -9.54 -0.81
N GLY A 211 6.00 -9.18 -1.90
CA GLY A 211 6.57 -7.87 -2.15
C GLY A 211 7.42 -7.85 -3.41
N HIS A 212 8.24 -6.84 -3.54
CA HIS A 212 9.12 -6.71 -4.69
C HIS A 212 10.34 -7.63 -4.59
N VAL A 213 10.78 -8.16 -5.71
CA VAL A 213 11.96 -9.02 -5.85
C VAL A 213 13.04 -8.39 -6.70
N THR A 214 12.68 -7.40 -7.50
CA THR A 214 13.61 -6.56 -8.25
C THR A 214 13.17 -5.11 -8.20
N GLU A 215 14.14 -4.22 -8.28
CA GLU A 215 13.91 -2.78 -8.36
C GLU A 215 14.89 -2.15 -9.36
N CYS A 216 14.46 -1.09 -10.01
CA CYS A 216 15.25 -0.30 -10.92
C CYS A 216 15.84 0.88 -10.15
N VAL A 217 17.05 0.70 -9.61
CA VAL A 217 17.77 1.75 -8.87
C VAL A 217 18.68 2.48 -9.82
N TRP A 218 18.62 3.80 -9.81
CA TRP A 218 19.54 4.64 -10.57
C TRP A 218 20.96 4.53 -9.98
N ASP A 219 21.93 4.31 -10.85
CA ASP A 219 23.35 4.22 -10.48
C ASP A 219 24.14 5.33 -11.18
N ASP A 220 24.48 6.39 -10.45
CA ASP A 220 25.23 7.52 -10.96
C ASP A 220 26.63 7.14 -11.47
N THR A 221 27.23 6.08 -10.93
CA THR A 221 28.54 5.61 -11.39
C THR A 221 28.49 4.97 -12.76
N ARG A 222 27.33 4.41 -13.12
CA ARG A 222 27.10 3.69 -14.36
C ARG A 222 26.42 4.54 -15.42
N TRP A 223 25.53 5.44 -15.03
CA TRP A 223 24.66 6.20 -15.91
C TRP A 223 24.64 7.71 -15.62
N GLY A 224 25.57 8.22 -14.81
CA GLY A 224 25.61 9.62 -14.41
C GLY A 224 25.64 10.63 -15.55
N ASP A 225 26.21 10.24 -16.69
CA ASP A 225 26.27 11.07 -17.90
C ASP A 225 25.02 10.93 -18.82
N ALA A 226 24.03 10.10 -18.43
CA ALA A 226 22.82 9.92 -19.23
C ALA A 226 21.96 11.20 -19.20
N ASN A 227 21.49 11.61 -20.38
CA ASN A 227 20.53 12.70 -20.47
C ASN A 227 19.12 12.26 -20.00
N GLU A 228 18.19 13.22 -19.86
CA GLU A 228 16.84 12.96 -19.37
C GLU A 228 16.11 11.85 -20.15
N ASP A 229 16.24 11.81 -21.47
CA ASP A 229 15.60 10.81 -22.31
C ASP A 229 16.18 9.41 -22.06
N MET A 230 17.49 9.32 -21.89
CA MET A 230 18.16 8.06 -21.52
C MET A 230 17.78 7.61 -20.11
N ARG A 231 17.71 8.53 -19.14
CA ARG A 231 17.27 8.21 -17.78
C ARG A 231 15.87 7.61 -17.76
N ALA A 232 14.96 8.16 -18.54
CA ALA A 232 13.59 7.68 -18.63
C ALA A 232 13.46 6.36 -19.42
N ALA A 233 14.48 5.94 -20.18
CA ALA A 233 14.49 4.73 -21.00
C ALA A 233 15.24 3.54 -20.37
N ILE A 234 16.04 3.78 -19.34
CA ILE A 234 16.75 2.77 -18.53
C ILE A 234 15.85 2.28 -17.41
#